data_401b85f24c6733bc344a2e07fed3ee21
#
_entry.id   401b85f24c6733bc344a2e07fed3ee21
#
_cell.length_a   1.000
_cell.length_b   1.000
_cell.length_c   1.000
_cell.angle_alpha   90.00
_cell.angle_beta   90.00
_cell.angle_gamma   90.00
#
_symmetry.space_group_name_H-M   'P 1'
#
loop_
_entity.id
_entity.type
_entity.pdbx_description
1 polymer ?
#
loop_
_entity_poly.entity_id
_entity_poly.type
_entity_poly.pdbx_seq_one_letter_code
_entity_poly.pdbx_strand_id
1 'polypeptide(L)'
;WYYAHLRQNRPFAENLKEGDKVCAGDVIGYVGRTGYSDTENTNGITESHLHLGLELVFDESQKESNNEIWIDVGAITSVIEQNQSEVVRNNETKEFTRKYKFLVNNDLQTGATG
;
A
#
# COMPACT_ATOMS: atom_id res chain seq x y z
N TRP A 1 6.88 -0.83 5.33
CA TRP A 1 5.46 -1.06 5.57
C TRP A 1 5.05 -2.43 5.06
N TYR A 2 4.20 -3.08 5.81
CA TYR A 2 3.65 -4.40 5.48
C TYR A 2 2.13 -4.28 5.30
N TYR A 3 1.63 -4.85 4.22
CA TYR A 3 0.20 -4.85 3.88
C TYR A 3 -0.22 -6.29 3.57
N ALA A 4 -1.25 -6.77 4.23
CA ALA A 4 -1.76 -8.12 4.00
C ALA A 4 -3.28 -8.16 3.83
N HIS A 5 -3.78 -9.31 3.37
CA HIS A 5 -5.19 -9.57 3.10
C HIS A 5 -5.75 -8.71 1.97
N LEU A 6 -4.94 -8.55 0.92
CA LEU A 6 -5.31 -7.78 -0.26
C LEU A 6 -6.32 -8.53 -1.14
N ARG A 7 -6.84 -7.83 -2.12
CA ARG A 7 -7.80 -8.35 -3.08
C ARG A 7 -7.23 -9.52 -3.88
N GLN A 8 -8.04 -10.54 -4.09
CA GLN A 8 -7.69 -11.71 -4.89
C GLN A 8 -7.44 -11.32 -6.36
N ASN A 9 -6.51 -11.98 -7.01
CA ASN A 9 -6.11 -11.86 -8.42
C ASN A 9 -5.45 -10.54 -8.81
N ARG A 10 -5.96 -9.40 -8.36
CA ARG A 10 -5.41 -8.07 -8.68
C ARG A 10 -5.28 -7.24 -7.40
N PRO A 11 -4.31 -7.57 -6.54
CA PRO A 11 -4.15 -6.88 -5.27
C PRO A 11 -3.62 -5.46 -5.41
N PHE A 12 -2.80 -5.19 -6.42
CA PHE A 12 -2.11 -3.91 -6.58
C PHE A 12 -2.84 -2.98 -7.55
N ALA A 13 -2.55 -1.68 -7.43
CA ALA A 13 -3.00 -0.68 -8.38
C ALA A 13 -2.46 -1.00 -9.78
N GLU A 14 -3.24 -0.64 -10.79
CA GLU A 14 -2.87 -0.87 -12.19
C GLU A 14 -1.53 -0.20 -12.52
N ASN A 15 -0.68 -0.91 -13.25
CA ASN A 15 0.66 -0.49 -13.67
C ASN A 15 1.68 -0.30 -12.54
N LEU A 16 1.33 -0.57 -11.30
CA LEU A 16 2.29 -0.55 -10.17
C LEU A 16 3.14 -1.82 -10.19
N LYS A 17 4.45 -1.65 -10.07
CA LYS A 17 5.42 -2.76 -10.04
C LYS A 17 6.50 -2.51 -9.01
N GLU A 18 7.19 -3.59 -8.65
CA GLU A 18 8.29 -3.53 -7.71
C GLU A 18 9.36 -2.53 -8.17
N GLY A 19 9.83 -1.71 -7.24
CA GLY A 19 10.82 -0.67 -7.49
C GLY A 19 10.22 0.69 -7.85
N ASP A 20 8.92 0.78 -8.13
CA ASP A 20 8.27 2.05 -8.41
C ASP A 20 8.29 2.96 -7.17
N LYS A 21 8.46 4.25 -7.41
CA LYS A 21 8.33 5.27 -6.37
C LYS A 21 6.87 5.69 -6.23
N VAL A 22 6.42 5.79 -5.00
CA VAL A 22 5.06 6.25 -4.68
C VAL A 22 5.13 7.37 -3.65
N CYS A 23 4.13 8.23 -3.67
CA CYS A 23 3.96 9.28 -2.67
C CYS A 23 2.89 8.88 -1.65
N ALA A 24 2.99 9.43 -0.44
CA ALA A 24 1.95 9.22 0.56
C ALA A 24 0.58 9.65 0.01
N GLY A 25 -0.41 8.78 0.13
CA GLY A 25 -1.76 8.97 -0.39
C GLY A 25 -2.00 8.41 -1.80
N ASP A 26 -0.96 7.93 -2.48
CA ASP A 26 -1.16 7.21 -3.73
C ASP A 26 -1.88 5.87 -3.47
N VAL A 27 -2.74 5.49 -4.40
CA VAL A 27 -3.40 4.18 -4.34
C VAL A 27 -2.37 3.12 -4.77
N ILE A 28 -2.00 2.25 -3.86
CA ILE A 28 -1.01 1.18 -4.14
C ILE A 28 -1.65 -0.20 -4.26
N GLY A 29 -2.86 -0.36 -3.75
CA GLY A 29 -3.54 -1.66 -3.79
C GLY A 29 -4.93 -1.58 -3.19
N TYR A 30 -5.55 -2.75 -3.09
CA TYR A 30 -6.94 -2.88 -2.68
C TYR A 30 -7.09 -3.88 -1.56
N VAL A 31 -7.87 -3.50 -0.57
CA VAL A 31 -8.21 -4.38 0.57
C VAL A 31 -9.08 -5.52 0.08
N GLY A 32 -8.87 -6.70 0.65
CA GLY A 32 -9.61 -7.89 0.31
C GLY A 32 -9.70 -8.88 1.46
N ARG A 33 -9.68 -10.16 1.13
CA ARG A 33 -9.86 -11.26 2.08
C ARG A 33 -8.88 -12.41 1.88
N THR A 34 -7.79 -12.19 1.13
CA THR A 34 -6.79 -13.24 0.91
C THR A 34 -6.01 -13.55 2.19
N GLY A 35 -5.58 -14.79 2.33
CA GLY A 35 -4.81 -15.27 3.47
C GLY A 35 -5.54 -16.39 4.23
N TYR A 36 -4.89 -16.92 5.25
CA TYR A 36 -5.33 -18.07 6.05
C TYR A 36 -5.75 -19.27 5.19
N SER A 37 -4.95 -19.57 4.18
CA SER A 37 -5.14 -20.69 3.27
C SER A 37 -3.77 -21.25 2.90
N ASP A 38 -3.69 -22.54 2.72
CA ASP A 38 -2.50 -23.24 2.23
C ASP A 38 -2.19 -22.89 0.76
N THR A 39 -3.17 -22.31 0.08
CA THR A 39 -3.03 -21.88 -1.31
C THR A 39 -2.98 -20.35 -1.37
N GLU A 40 -1.96 -19.81 -2.00
CA GLU A 40 -1.85 -18.36 -2.22
C GLU A 40 -3.03 -17.82 -3.02
N ASN A 41 -3.26 -16.51 -2.92
CA ASN A 41 -4.29 -15.80 -3.67
C ASN A 41 -5.70 -16.39 -3.47
N THR A 42 -5.98 -16.87 -2.26
CA THR A 42 -7.27 -17.46 -1.90
C THR A 42 -7.95 -16.65 -0.79
N ASN A 43 -9.25 -16.40 -0.95
CA ASN A 43 -10.06 -15.68 0.04
C ASN A 43 -10.39 -16.58 1.24
N GLY A 44 -9.45 -16.69 2.17
CA GLY A 44 -9.61 -17.47 3.40
C GLY A 44 -10.18 -16.68 4.59
N ILE A 45 -10.43 -15.39 4.42
CA ILE A 45 -10.90 -14.49 5.49
C ILE A 45 -12.36 -14.13 5.25
N THR A 46 -13.14 -14.09 6.33
CA THR A 46 -14.59 -13.85 6.26
C THR A 46 -14.92 -12.40 5.93
N GLU A 47 -14.23 -11.45 6.56
CA GLU A 47 -14.48 -10.02 6.38
C GLU A 47 -13.27 -9.33 5.76
N SER A 48 -13.51 -8.43 4.82
CA SER A 48 -12.45 -7.63 4.23
C SER A 48 -11.85 -6.69 5.27
N HIS A 49 -10.54 -6.77 5.45
CA HIS A 49 -9.80 -5.84 6.30
C HIS A 49 -8.35 -5.75 5.85
N LEU A 50 -7.71 -4.64 6.19
CA LEU A 50 -6.28 -4.46 5.95
C LEU A 50 -5.50 -4.85 7.21
N HIS A 51 -4.57 -5.78 7.05
CA HIS A 51 -3.54 -6.02 8.05
C HIS A 51 -2.34 -5.13 7.70
N LEU A 52 -2.12 -4.10 8.51
CA LEU A 52 -1.06 -3.11 8.33
C LEU A 52 0.01 -3.27 9.40
N GLY A 53 1.26 -3.31 8.98
CA GLY A 53 2.40 -3.35 9.88
C GLY A 53 3.54 -2.41 9.45
N LEU A 54 4.37 -2.05 10.40
CA LEU A 54 5.62 -1.34 10.17
C LEU A 54 6.75 -2.13 10.80
N GLU A 55 7.64 -2.64 9.98
CA GLU A 55 8.81 -3.39 10.41
C GLU A 55 10.06 -2.53 10.29
N LEU A 56 10.90 -2.56 11.32
CA LEU A 56 12.22 -1.93 11.29
C LEU A 56 13.23 -2.96 10.80
N VAL A 57 13.76 -2.71 9.60
CA VAL A 57 14.67 -3.63 8.92
C VAL A 57 16.05 -3.02 8.80
N PHE A 58 17.02 -3.58 9.51
CA PHE A 58 18.44 -3.21 9.40
C PHE A 58 19.18 -4.10 8.39
N ASP A 59 18.69 -5.32 8.22
CA ASP A 59 19.23 -6.31 7.30
C ASP A 59 18.09 -7.15 6.73
N GLU A 60 18.17 -7.48 5.44
CA GLU A 60 17.12 -8.23 4.75
C GLU A 60 16.85 -9.62 5.38
N SER A 61 17.85 -10.21 6.04
CA SER A 61 17.67 -11.49 6.72
C SER A 61 16.73 -11.44 7.93
N GLN A 62 16.37 -10.25 8.41
CA GLN A 62 15.38 -10.08 9.49
C GLN A 62 13.98 -10.40 9.04
N LYS A 63 13.67 -10.17 7.77
CA LYS A 63 12.33 -10.41 7.22
C LYS A 63 12.00 -11.90 7.31
N GLU A 64 10.79 -12.20 7.73
CA GLU A 64 10.30 -13.57 7.87
C GLU A 64 11.17 -14.46 8.78
N SER A 65 11.89 -13.86 9.71
CA SER A 65 12.72 -14.55 10.69
C SER A 65 12.23 -14.33 12.12
N ASN A 66 12.92 -14.93 13.09
CA ASN A 66 12.66 -14.67 14.51
C ASN A 66 13.23 -13.31 15.00
N ASN A 67 13.90 -12.58 14.13
CA ASN A 67 14.51 -11.27 14.44
C ASN A 67 13.70 -10.08 13.90
N GLU A 68 12.45 -10.30 13.55
CA GLU A 68 11.55 -9.24 13.13
C GLU A 68 11.30 -8.23 14.24
N ILE A 69 11.37 -6.95 13.92
CA ILE A 69 11.09 -5.85 14.84
C ILE A 69 9.88 -5.08 14.33
N TRP A 70 8.74 -5.32 14.95
CA TRP A 70 7.49 -4.63 14.61
C TRP A 70 7.27 -3.43 15.51
N ILE A 71 6.82 -2.32 14.92
CA ILE A 71 6.57 -1.06 15.62
C ILE A 71 5.06 -0.88 15.80
N ASP A 72 4.66 -0.41 16.98
CA ASP A 72 3.27 -0.02 17.23
C ASP A 72 2.91 1.20 16.37
N VAL A 73 1.94 1.01 15.49
CA VAL A 73 1.50 2.03 14.51
C VAL A 73 0.21 2.75 14.93
N GLY A 74 -0.30 2.53 16.13
CA GLY A 74 -1.58 3.10 16.57
C GLY A 74 -1.66 4.61 16.42
N ALA A 75 -0.66 5.35 16.91
CA ALA A 75 -0.62 6.80 16.80
C ALA A 75 -0.44 7.27 15.35
N ILE A 76 0.40 6.58 14.57
CA ILE A 76 0.65 6.90 13.16
C ILE A 76 -0.63 6.70 12.34
N THR A 77 -1.32 5.60 12.53
CA THR A 77 -2.58 5.31 11.81
C THR A 77 -3.67 6.30 12.13
N SER A 78 -3.75 6.80 13.37
CA SER A 78 -4.69 7.86 13.74
C SER A 78 -4.43 9.15 12.96
N VAL A 79 -3.17 9.55 12.81
CA VAL A 79 -2.80 10.72 12.01
C VAL A 79 -3.12 10.52 10.53
N ILE A 80 -2.80 9.35 9.99
CA ILE A 80 -3.10 9.01 8.59
C ILE A 80 -4.61 9.04 8.33
N GLU A 81 -5.41 8.50 9.24
CA GLU A 81 -6.86 8.48 9.12
C GLU A 81 -7.46 9.89 9.07
N GLN A 82 -6.91 10.82 9.83
CA GLN A 82 -7.35 12.23 9.83
C GLN A 82 -6.89 13.00 8.59
N ASN A 83 -5.92 12.48 7.84
CA ASN A 83 -5.30 13.14 6.70
C ASN A 83 -5.43 12.32 5.40
N GLN A 84 -6.55 11.66 5.21
CA GLN A 84 -6.80 10.86 4.03
C GLN A 84 -6.81 11.70 2.76
N SER A 85 -6.18 11.16 1.71
CA SER A 85 -6.23 11.77 0.38
C SER A 85 -7.51 11.40 -0.35
N GLU A 86 -8.09 12.35 -1.07
CA GLU A 86 -9.23 12.06 -1.93
C GLU A 86 -8.81 11.22 -3.14
N VAL A 87 -9.67 10.29 -3.51
CA VAL A 87 -9.48 9.41 -4.66
C VAL A 87 -10.64 9.51 -5.64
N VAL A 88 -10.39 9.21 -6.90
CA VAL A 88 -11.38 9.16 -7.98
C VAL A 88 -11.44 7.74 -8.51
N ARG A 89 -12.64 7.24 -8.72
CA ARG A 89 -12.88 5.92 -9.30
C ARG A 89 -13.09 6.02 -10.80
N ASN A 90 -12.39 5.19 -11.54
CA ASN A 90 -12.69 4.94 -12.94
C ASN A 90 -13.84 3.92 -13.03
N ASN A 91 -14.96 4.31 -13.60
CA ASN A 91 -16.16 3.45 -13.64
C ASN A 91 -16.04 2.27 -14.62
N GLU A 92 -15.17 2.37 -15.59
CA GLU A 92 -14.92 1.29 -16.56
C GLU A 92 -14.00 0.22 -15.99
N THR A 93 -12.85 0.62 -15.48
CA THR A 93 -11.84 -0.30 -14.96
C THR A 93 -12.08 -0.70 -13.50
N LYS A 94 -12.90 0.07 -12.77
CA LYS A 94 -13.11 -0.05 -11.31
C LYS A 94 -11.85 0.26 -10.48
N GLU A 95 -10.84 0.82 -11.10
CA GLU A 95 -9.61 1.25 -10.45
C GLU A 95 -9.78 2.65 -9.84
N PHE A 96 -8.97 2.93 -8.82
CA PHE A 96 -8.95 4.22 -8.14
C PHE A 96 -7.61 4.91 -8.36
N THR A 97 -7.65 6.22 -8.51
CA THR A 97 -6.45 7.05 -8.55
C THR A 97 -6.61 8.22 -7.61
N ARG A 98 -5.50 8.79 -7.20
CA ARG A 98 -5.50 10.00 -6.38
C ARG A 98 -6.09 11.18 -7.16
N LYS A 99 -6.96 11.94 -6.53
CA LYS A 99 -7.60 13.11 -7.15
C LYS A 99 -6.62 14.24 -7.39
N TYR A 100 -5.76 14.52 -6.42
CA TYR A 100 -4.74 15.57 -6.51
C TYR A 100 -3.36 14.94 -6.44
N LYS A 101 -2.49 15.26 -7.39
CA LYS A 101 -1.11 14.79 -7.41
C LYS A 101 -0.21 15.73 -6.60
N PHE A 102 0.78 15.16 -5.93
CA PHE A 102 1.88 15.95 -5.38
C PHE A 102 2.87 16.30 -6.47
N LEU A 103 3.43 17.51 -6.38
CA LEU A 103 4.63 17.86 -7.09
C LEU A 103 5.82 17.44 -6.23
N VAL A 104 6.63 16.51 -6.72
CA VAL A 104 7.88 16.11 -6.09
C VAL A 104 9.02 16.94 -6.64
N ASN A 105 10.12 17.05 -5.89
CA ASN A 105 11.26 17.88 -6.27
C ASN A 105 11.82 17.55 -7.67
N ASN A 106 11.79 16.28 -8.08
CA ASN A 106 12.23 15.88 -9.40
C ASN A 106 11.35 16.44 -10.51
N ASP A 107 10.04 16.51 -10.30
CA ASP A 107 9.10 17.11 -11.26
C ASP A 107 9.33 18.62 -11.36
N LEU A 108 9.56 19.28 -10.22
CA LEU A 108 9.90 20.71 -10.18
C LEU A 108 11.22 21.02 -10.90
N GLN A 109 12.25 20.20 -10.69
CA GLN A 109 13.54 20.34 -11.36
C GLN A 109 13.41 20.12 -12.86
N THR A 110 12.67 19.12 -13.29
CA THR A 110 12.39 18.87 -14.71
C THR A 110 11.63 20.04 -15.32
N GLY A 111 10.64 20.58 -14.63
CA GLY A 111 9.91 21.75 -15.06
C GLY A 111 10.77 23.04 -15.12
N ALA A 112 11.72 23.18 -14.19
CA ALA A 112 12.63 24.33 -14.15
C ALA A 112 13.75 24.25 -15.19
N THR A 113 14.21 23.06 -15.52
CA THR A 113 15.31 22.80 -16.46
C THR A 113 14.85 22.45 -17.87
N GLY A 114 13.62 22.07 -17.96
CA GLY A 114 12.98 21.74 -19.25
C GLY A 114 12.36 22.95 -19.90
#